data_9fdfd0632990910a598389359c11b9a8
#
_entry.id   9fdfd0632990910a598389359c11b9a8
#
_cell.length_a   1.000
_cell.length_b   1.000
_cell.length_c   1.000
_cell.angle_alpha   90.00
_cell.angle_beta   90.00
_cell.angle_gamma   90.00
#
_symmetry.space_group_name_H-M   'P 1'
#
loop_
_entity.id
_entity.type
_entity.pdbx_description
1 polymer ?
#
loop_
_entity_poly.entity_id
_entity_poly.type
_entity_poly.pdbx_seq_one_letter_code
_entity_poly.pdbx_strand_id
1 'polypeptide(L)'
;MKKRIINAPGPDTLAMLKRRVSSEFRQRLGLIRIDAIGIVMLPIPDLYFCADLASKCADVAVTEITGTCPQHVTALAIFGEVSAVNEAMRTIEDDLNSF
;
A
#
# COMPACT_ATOMS: atom_id res chain seq x y z
N MET A 1 9.48 11.15 5.16
CA MET A 1 8.71 10.06 4.51
C MET A 1 7.33 10.58 4.11
N LYS A 2 6.96 10.35 2.87
CA LYS A 2 5.65 10.80 2.39
C LYS A 2 4.65 9.65 2.43
N LYS A 3 3.53 9.87 3.11
CA LYS A 3 2.50 8.85 3.27
C LYS A 3 1.11 9.48 3.23
N ARG A 4 0.14 8.72 2.78
CA ARG A 4 -1.27 9.12 2.76
C ARG A 4 -2.16 7.92 3.03
N ILE A 5 -3.29 8.16 3.65
CA ILE A 5 -4.36 7.18 3.81
C ILE A 5 -5.60 7.75 3.14
N ILE A 6 -6.17 6.97 2.24
CA ILE A 6 -7.40 7.34 1.54
C ILE A 6 -8.53 6.49 2.09
N ASN A 7 -9.48 7.10 2.76
CA ASN A 7 -10.66 6.41 3.28
C ASN A 7 -11.78 6.45 2.25
N ALA A 8 -12.48 5.34 2.10
CA ALA A 8 -13.59 5.21 1.15
C ALA A 8 -13.18 5.71 -0.26
N PRO A 9 -12.15 5.12 -0.87
CA PRO A 9 -11.65 5.60 -2.16
C PRO A 9 -12.73 5.55 -3.24
N GLY A 10 -12.80 6.63 -4.03
CA GLY A 10 -13.75 6.71 -5.11
C GLY A 10 -13.40 5.78 -6.27
N PRO A 11 -14.35 5.52 -7.19
CA PRO A 11 -14.13 4.59 -8.29
C PRO A 11 -13.00 5.01 -9.23
N ASP A 12 -12.83 6.30 -9.46
CA ASP A 12 -11.76 6.79 -10.33
C ASP A 12 -10.38 6.57 -9.71
N THR A 13 -10.26 6.81 -8.41
CA THR A 13 -9.02 6.58 -7.67
C THR A 13 -8.64 5.10 -7.70
N LEU A 14 -9.61 4.22 -7.45
CA LEU A 14 -9.40 2.79 -7.53
C LEU A 14 -8.97 2.36 -8.94
N ALA A 15 -9.60 2.90 -9.97
CA ALA A 15 -9.27 2.57 -11.35
C ALA A 15 -7.83 2.99 -11.68
N MET A 16 -7.42 4.16 -11.23
CA MET A 16 -6.04 4.64 -11.43
C MET A 16 -5.01 3.73 -10.77
N LEU A 17 -5.27 3.35 -9.52
CA LEU A 17 -4.38 2.47 -8.77
C LEU A 17 -4.32 1.08 -9.39
N LYS A 18 -5.46 0.54 -9.82
CA LYS A 18 -5.52 -0.79 -10.43
C LYS A 18 -4.67 -0.88 -11.70
N ARG A 19 -4.51 0.23 -12.42
CA ARG A 19 -3.65 0.25 -13.61
C ARG A 19 -2.17 0.19 -13.30
N ARG A 20 -1.77 0.46 -12.05
CA ARG A 20 -0.37 0.50 -11.63
C ARG A 20 0.08 -0.76 -10.91
N VAL A 21 -0.80 -1.73 -10.75
CA VAL A 21 -0.49 -2.99 -10.08
C VAL A 21 -0.53 -4.14 -11.09
N SER A 22 0.09 -5.27 -10.73
CA SER A 22 0.11 -6.43 -11.60
C SER A 22 -1.30 -6.99 -11.82
N SER A 23 -1.49 -7.72 -12.92
CA SER A 23 -2.78 -8.34 -13.22
C SER A 23 -3.18 -9.36 -12.15
N GLU A 24 -2.21 -10.09 -11.60
CA GLU A 24 -2.46 -11.04 -10.52
C GLU A 24 -2.99 -10.33 -9.27
N PHE A 25 -2.35 -9.24 -8.89
CA PHE A 25 -2.78 -8.49 -7.73
C PHE A 25 -4.14 -7.85 -7.96
N ARG A 26 -4.41 -7.39 -9.17
CA ARG A 26 -5.71 -6.81 -9.53
C ARG A 26 -6.83 -7.81 -9.35
N GLN A 27 -6.62 -9.07 -9.74
CA GLN A 27 -7.59 -10.14 -9.53
C GLN A 27 -7.83 -10.37 -8.03
N ARG A 28 -6.76 -10.36 -7.25
CA ARG A 28 -6.84 -10.51 -5.81
C ARG A 28 -7.64 -9.38 -5.16
N LEU A 29 -7.47 -8.15 -5.64
CA LEU A 29 -8.22 -7.00 -5.13
C LEU A 29 -9.74 -7.15 -5.35
N GLY A 30 -10.14 -7.83 -6.40
CA GLY A 30 -11.55 -8.10 -6.67
C GLY A 30 -12.21 -9.03 -5.66
N LEU A 31 -11.41 -9.74 -4.87
CA LEU A 31 -11.90 -10.70 -3.89
C LEU A 31 -11.92 -10.15 -2.46
N ILE A 32 -11.44 -8.93 -2.24
CA ILE A 32 -11.37 -8.34 -0.91
C ILE A 32 -12.16 -7.03 -0.86
N ARG A 33 -12.53 -6.66 0.36
CA ARG A 33 -13.19 -5.40 0.61
C ARG A 33 -12.15 -4.30 0.77
N ILE A 34 -12.29 -3.22 0.00
CA ILE A 34 -11.37 -2.08 0.06
C ILE A 34 -12.11 -0.89 0.65
N ASP A 35 -11.93 -0.67 1.94
CA ASP A 35 -12.52 0.47 2.64
C ASP A 35 -11.52 1.61 2.79
N ALA A 36 -10.23 1.29 2.72
CA ALA A 36 -9.17 2.29 2.81
C ALA A 36 -7.94 1.81 2.03
N ILE A 37 -7.11 2.78 1.64
CA ILE A 37 -5.84 2.51 0.96
C ILE A 37 -4.77 3.35 1.65
N GLY A 38 -3.68 2.69 2.07
CA GLY A 38 -2.49 3.38 2.56
C GLY A 38 -1.44 3.40 1.46
N ILE A 39 -0.83 4.56 1.25
CA ILE A 39 0.22 4.72 0.26
C ILE A 39 1.43 5.36 0.95
N VAL A 40 2.60 4.76 0.80
CA VAL A 40 3.82 5.27 1.40
C VAL A 40 4.97 5.15 0.40
N MET A 41 5.74 6.24 0.27
CA MET A 41 6.94 6.27 -0.58
C MET A 41 8.12 5.74 0.21
N LEU A 42 8.81 4.74 -0.32
CA LEU A 42 9.93 4.09 0.35
C LEU A 42 11.03 3.74 -0.64
N PRO A 43 12.29 3.82 -0.21
CA PRO A 43 13.38 3.20 -0.98
C PRO A 43 13.15 1.70 -1.12
N ILE A 44 13.70 1.09 -2.15
CA ILE A 44 13.42 -0.31 -2.49
C ILE A 44 13.64 -1.28 -1.32
N PRO A 45 14.77 -1.22 -0.57
CA PRO A 45 14.94 -2.16 0.55
C PRO A 45 13.85 -2.01 1.61
N ASP A 46 13.51 -0.77 1.94
CA ASP A 46 12.49 -0.48 2.96
C ASP A 46 11.11 -0.89 2.46
N LEU A 47 10.85 -0.77 1.16
CA LEU A 47 9.56 -1.13 0.58
C LEU A 47 9.25 -2.61 0.83
N TYR A 48 10.19 -3.50 0.52
CA TYR A 48 9.96 -4.93 0.72
C TYR A 48 9.90 -5.31 2.19
N PHE A 49 10.73 -4.68 3.02
CA PHE A 49 10.68 -4.91 4.46
C PHE A 49 9.33 -4.49 5.03
N CYS A 50 8.85 -3.31 4.67
CA CYS A 50 7.57 -2.80 5.15
C CYS A 50 6.38 -3.57 4.59
N ALA A 51 6.48 -4.07 3.35
CA ALA A 51 5.44 -4.92 2.78
C ALA A 51 5.26 -6.19 3.60
N ASP A 52 6.37 -6.83 3.96
CA ASP A 52 6.34 -8.02 4.80
C ASP A 52 5.78 -7.71 6.18
N LEU A 53 6.25 -6.62 6.79
CA LEU A 53 5.81 -6.19 8.10
C LEU A 53 4.30 -5.94 8.13
N ALA A 54 3.78 -5.19 7.16
CA ALA A 54 2.37 -4.87 7.07
C ALA A 54 1.50 -6.12 6.92
N SER A 55 1.92 -7.04 6.04
CA SER A 55 1.15 -8.25 5.79
C SER A 55 1.13 -9.19 6.98
N LYS A 56 2.12 -9.11 7.87
CA LYS A 56 2.18 -9.92 9.07
C LYS A 56 1.43 -9.33 10.26
N CYS A 57 1.28 -8.00 10.31
CA CYS A 57 0.68 -7.35 11.47
C CYS A 57 -0.81 -7.07 11.31
N ALA A 58 -1.34 -7.10 10.10
CA ALA A 58 -2.74 -6.77 9.84
C ALA A 58 -3.27 -7.55 8.65
N ASP A 59 -4.60 -7.67 8.57
CA ASP A 59 -5.26 -8.35 7.45
C ASP A 59 -5.41 -7.37 6.28
N VAL A 60 -4.33 -7.19 5.55
CA VAL A 60 -4.27 -6.27 4.42
C VAL A 60 -3.63 -6.94 3.22
N ALA A 61 -3.94 -6.44 2.03
CA ALA A 61 -3.26 -6.81 0.81
C ALA A 61 -2.24 -5.72 0.49
N VAL A 62 -1.00 -6.10 0.19
CA VAL A 62 0.07 -5.14 -0.07
C VAL A 62 0.72 -5.40 -1.43
N THR A 63 1.13 -4.33 -2.09
CA THR A 63 1.86 -4.43 -3.35
C THR A 63 2.66 -3.15 -3.60
N GLU A 64 3.70 -3.27 -4.41
CA GLU A 64 4.38 -2.08 -4.93
C GLU A 64 3.54 -1.40 -5.99
N ILE A 65 3.67 -0.09 -6.10
CA ILE A 65 3.11 0.68 -7.21
C ILE A 65 4.27 1.05 -8.11
N THR A 66 4.20 0.61 -9.37
CA THR A 66 5.24 0.92 -10.34
C THR A 66 4.95 2.25 -11.01
N GLY A 67 5.90 3.17 -10.93
CA GLY A 67 5.83 4.43 -11.67
C GLY A 67 6.19 4.22 -13.12
N THR A 68 5.78 5.17 -13.96
CA THR A 68 6.20 5.23 -15.34
C THR A 68 7.48 6.05 -15.40
N CYS A 69 8.52 5.48 -16.02
CA CYS A 69 9.74 6.19 -16.39
C CYS A 69 10.70 6.56 -15.29
N PRO A 70 11.92 6.93 -15.70
CA PRO A 70 13.16 6.63 -15.00
C PRO A 70 13.30 7.25 -13.63
N GLN A 71 12.22 7.71 -13.07
CA GLN A 71 12.22 8.18 -11.69
C GLN A 71 12.22 6.98 -10.78
N HIS A 72 13.21 6.89 -9.94
CA HIS A 72 13.35 5.83 -8.96
C HIS A 72 12.39 6.01 -7.78
N VAL A 73 11.18 6.45 -8.06
CA VAL A 73 10.16 6.63 -7.04
C VAL A 73 9.37 5.35 -6.93
N THR A 74 9.48 4.73 -5.76
CA THR A 74 8.72 3.52 -5.45
C THR A 74 7.72 3.83 -4.34
N ALA A 75 6.58 3.20 -4.41
CA ALA A 75 5.57 3.35 -3.38
C ALA A 75 4.97 2.00 -3.04
N LEU A 76 4.61 1.84 -1.78
CA LEU A 76 3.91 0.66 -1.28
C LEU A 76 2.44 1.03 -1.11
N ALA A 77 1.55 0.21 -1.62
CA ALA A 77 0.11 0.37 -1.44
C ALA A 77 -0.44 -0.74 -0.56
N ILE A 78 -1.29 -0.36 0.38
CA ILE A 78 -1.87 -1.25 1.38
C ILE A 78 -3.39 -1.11 1.29
N PHE A 79 -4.09 -2.22 1.03
CA PHE A 79 -5.54 -2.23 0.80
C PHE A 79 -6.23 -3.09 1.86
N GLY A 80 -7.35 -2.61 2.36
CA GLY A 80 -8.15 -3.39 3.31
C GLY A 80 -9.21 -2.56 4.00
N GLU A 81 -9.66 -3.04 5.15
CA GLU A 81 -10.57 -2.29 6.01
C GLU A 81 -9.84 -1.14 6.68
N VAL A 82 -10.57 -0.11 7.07
CA VAL A 82 -10.01 1.12 7.64
C VAL A 82 -9.09 0.81 8.82
N SER A 83 -9.55 0.01 9.77
CA SER A 83 -8.77 -0.30 10.98
C SER A 83 -7.49 -1.06 10.65
N ALA A 84 -7.57 -2.01 9.71
CA ALA A 84 -6.42 -2.81 9.32
C ALA A 84 -5.36 -1.97 8.61
N VAL A 85 -5.80 -1.09 7.70
CA VAL A 85 -4.89 -0.18 6.99
C VAL A 85 -4.22 0.78 7.96
N ASN A 86 -4.98 1.35 8.90
CA ASN A 86 -4.43 2.26 9.90
C ASN A 86 -3.39 1.55 10.78
N GLU A 87 -3.65 0.32 11.19
CA GLU A 87 -2.71 -0.46 11.99
C GLU A 87 -1.42 -0.73 11.21
N ALA A 88 -1.54 -1.15 9.95
CA ALA A 88 -0.38 -1.42 9.11
C ALA A 88 0.47 -0.17 8.90
N MET A 89 -0.18 0.97 8.61
CA MET A 89 0.53 2.23 8.40
C MET A 89 1.24 2.70 9.67
N ARG A 90 0.60 2.55 10.82
CA ARG A 90 1.20 2.90 12.11
C ARG A 90 2.41 2.03 12.42
N THR A 91 2.30 0.73 12.15
CA THR A 91 3.40 -0.20 12.39
C THR A 91 4.61 0.14 11.52
N ILE A 92 4.37 0.48 10.25
CA ILE A 92 5.43 0.92 9.34
C ILE A 92 6.10 2.18 9.86
N GLU A 93 5.30 3.17 10.26
CA GLU A 93 5.83 4.43 10.77
C GLU A 93 6.67 4.23 12.03
N ASP A 94 6.19 3.41 12.96
CA ASP A 94 6.91 3.12 14.19
C ASP A 94 8.24 2.43 13.91
N ASP A 95 8.26 1.49 12.98
CA ASP A 95 9.49 0.78 12.61
C ASP A 95 10.51 1.74 12.00
N LEU A 96 10.07 2.58 11.06
CA LEU A 96 10.98 3.53 10.41
C LEU A 96 11.51 4.59 11.36
N ASN A 97 10.75 4.95 12.38
CA ASN A 97 11.16 5.94 13.38
C ASN A 97 12.04 5.35 14.48
N SER A 98 12.18 4.02 14.54
CA SER A 98 13.02 3.38 15.58
C SER A 98 14.50 3.32 15.20
N PHE A 99 14.89 3.82 14.04
CA PHE A 99 16.27 3.86 13.56
C PHE A 99 16.83 5.28 13.54
#